data_fe1073549167278057a46d0aaf224aa3
#
_entry.id   fe1073549167278057a46d0aaf224aa3
#
_cell.length_a   1.000
_cell.length_b   1.000
_cell.length_c   1.000
_cell.angle_alpha   90.00
_cell.angle_beta   90.00
_cell.angle_gamma   90.00
#
_symmetry.space_group_name_H-M   'P 1'
#
loop_
_entity.id
_entity.type
_entity.pdbx_description
1 polymer ?
#
loop_
_entity_poly.entity_id
_entity_poly.type
_entity_poly.pdbx_seq_one_letter_code
_entity_poly.pdbx_strand_id
1 'polypeptide(L)'
;SQIKKVEQALKERATQLEFVLEGAELGFWDWNIVTGVVEPNRQWAEMLGYSLREIQLTIRQWSDFVHPDDREMAWQSINAVLQGNSPIHKLEYRMLHKDGGVRWILDQAKVMQRDTQGKPLRMCGTHADVTERKLLEQAVTRQAQIDYLTGVFNRWHFMEKAELEFGRAVRYGNELSVLMMDIDFFKHINDCHGHKVGDNVLKKLAEVCQQTLRAVDIFGRLGGEEFAVLLPDTDIGAAAEVAERLREAIAHAQVPLAGGQMLQFSASIGVSSMSSCDDNIDMLLHIADTALYEAKNSGRNSVRVGFH
;
A
#
# COMPACT_ATOMS: atom_id res chain seq x y z
N SER A 1 -33.94 28.07 40.28
CA SER A 1 -34.07 29.02 39.17
C SER A 1 -33.85 28.27 37.85
N GLN A 2 -34.42 28.82 36.76
CA GLN A 2 -34.35 28.23 35.42
C GLN A 2 -32.90 28.05 34.94
N ILE A 3 -32.01 28.96 35.34
CA ILE A 3 -30.54 28.91 35.03
C ILE A 3 -29.90 27.64 35.64
N LYS A 4 -30.20 27.33 36.92
CA LYS A 4 -29.65 26.11 37.58
C LYS A 4 -30.09 24.81 36.90
N LYS A 5 -31.34 24.78 36.38
CA LYS A 5 -31.84 23.60 35.64
C LYS A 5 -31.12 23.42 34.30
N VAL A 6 -30.85 24.52 33.61
CA VAL A 6 -30.09 24.48 32.33
C VAL A 6 -28.64 24.08 32.55
N GLU A 7 -27.98 24.64 33.58
CA GLU A 7 -26.62 24.25 33.96
C GLU A 7 -26.53 22.76 34.32
N GLN A 8 -27.49 22.25 35.11
CA GLN A 8 -27.54 20.84 35.50
C GLN A 8 -27.74 19.93 34.28
N ALA A 9 -28.66 20.28 33.38
CA ALA A 9 -28.90 19.51 32.15
C ALA A 9 -27.70 19.52 31.21
N LEU A 10 -26.98 20.65 31.10
CA LEU A 10 -25.74 20.74 30.35
C LEU A 10 -24.65 19.85 30.93
N LYS A 11 -24.50 19.87 32.26
CA LYS A 11 -23.52 19.03 32.96
C LYS A 11 -23.80 17.54 32.78
N GLU A 12 -25.08 17.13 32.90
CA GLU A 12 -25.49 15.73 32.68
C GLU A 12 -25.20 15.28 31.24
N ARG A 13 -25.49 16.11 30.24
CA ARG A 13 -25.19 15.80 28.83
C ARG A 13 -23.69 15.75 28.56
N ALA A 14 -22.89 16.63 29.15
CA ALA A 14 -21.44 16.60 29.04
C ALA A 14 -20.89 15.29 29.61
N THR A 15 -21.31 14.89 30.82
CA THR A 15 -20.92 13.63 31.45
C THR A 15 -21.36 12.40 30.64
N GLN A 16 -22.58 12.43 30.05
CA GLN A 16 -23.03 11.38 29.17
C GLN A 16 -22.14 11.23 27.91
N LEU A 17 -21.79 12.36 27.26
CA LEU A 17 -20.91 12.36 26.10
C LEU A 17 -19.51 11.84 26.46
N GLU A 18 -18.96 12.27 27.58
CA GLU A 18 -17.65 11.83 28.06
C GLU A 18 -17.65 10.30 28.30
N PHE A 19 -18.69 9.78 28.97
CA PHE A 19 -18.87 8.34 29.18
C PHE A 19 -18.96 7.54 27.85
N VAL A 20 -19.67 8.07 26.86
CA VAL A 20 -19.77 7.42 25.52
C VAL A 20 -18.43 7.40 24.80
N LEU A 21 -17.68 8.50 24.84
CA LEU A 21 -16.36 8.58 24.23
C LEU A 21 -15.35 7.67 24.94
N GLU A 22 -15.36 7.63 26.27
CA GLU A 22 -14.52 6.72 27.04
C GLU A 22 -14.87 5.25 26.81
N GLY A 23 -16.16 4.92 26.85
CA GLY A 23 -16.64 3.55 26.61
C GLY A 23 -16.39 3.02 25.21
N ALA A 24 -16.27 3.92 24.23
CA ALA A 24 -15.93 3.60 22.84
C ALA A 24 -14.43 3.75 22.55
N GLU A 25 -13.62 4.10 23.57
CA GLU A 25 -12.17 4.35 23.45
C GLU A 25 -11.81 5.37 22.34
N LEU A 26 -12.69 6.37 22.15
CA LEU A 26 -12.51 7.37 21.12
C LEU A 26 -11.75 8.60 21.63
N GLY A 27 -10.65 8.90 20.97
CA GLY A 27 -10.02 10.19 21.05
C GLY A 27 -10.93 11.24 20.41
N PHE A 28 -11.26 12.30 21.15
CA PHE A 28 -11.99 13.46 20.62
C PHE A 28 -11.05 14.65 20.51
N TRP A 29 -11.21 15.47 19.49
CA TRP A 29 -10.48 16.72 19.32
C TRP A 29 -11.39 17.81 18.76
N ASP A 30 -11.09 19.04 19.15
CA ASP A 30 -11.83 20.23 18.81
C ASP A 30 -10.85 21.32 18.37
N TRP A 31 -10.89 21.67 17.10
CA TRP A 31 -10.00 22.65 16.52
C TRP A 31 -10.71 23.99 16.31
N ASN A 32 -10.23 25.01 17.02
CA ASN A 32 -10.56 26.41 16.75
C ASN A 32 -9.67 26.88 15.58
N ILE A 33 -10.26 27.01 14.40
CA ILE A 33 -9.54 27.32 13.17
C ILE A 33 -8.98 28.76 13.19
N VAL A 34 -9.63 29.66 13.92
CA VAL A 34 -9.23 31.08 14.02
C VAL A 34 -7.97 31.24 14.86
N THR A 35 -7.90 30.54 15.98
CA THR A 35 -6.76 30.61 16.90
C THR A 35 -5.67 29.57 16.61
N GLY A 36 -5.99 28.51 15.86
CA GLY A 36 -5.11 27.39 15.60
C GLY A 36 -4.99 26.41 16.77
N VAL A 37 -5.72 26.62 17.87
CA VAL A 37 -5.69 25.75 19.07
C VAL A 37 -6.53 24.51 18.83
N VAL A 38 -6.02 23.35 19.21
CA VAL A 38 -6.73 22.07 19.22
C VAL A 38 -6.84 21.58 20.66
N GLU A 39 -8.06 21.28 21.08
CA GLU A 39 -8.37 20.75 22.41
C GLU A 39 -8.66 19.25 22.30
N PRO A 40 -7.72 18.35 22.67
CA PRO A 40 -7.94 16.92 22.69
C PRO A 40 -8.56 16.49 24.02
N ASN A 41 -9.29 15.36 24.01
CA ASN A 41 -9.67 14.68 25.25
C ASN A 41 -8.52 13.78 25.76
N ARG A 42 -8.73 13.17 26.93
CA ARG A 42 -7.77 12.27 27.56
C ARG A 42 -7.44 11.07 26.67
N GLN A 43 -8.45 10.44 26.07
CA GLN A 43 -8.29 9.26 25.21
C GLN A 43 -7.41 9.53 23.98
N TRP A 44 -7.52 10.73 23.39
CA TRP A 44 -6.66 11.14 22.30
C TRP A 44 -5.17 11.14 22.67
N ALA A 45 -4.85 11.64 23.85
CA ALA A 45 -3.48 11.67 24.35
C ALA A 45 -2.95 10.27 24.70
N GLU A 46 -3.73 9.49 25.43
CA GLU A 46 -3.38 8.13 25.86
C GLU A 46 -3.19 7.17 24.69
N MET A 47 -3.96 7.30 23.63
CA MET A 47 -3.84 6.54 22.38
C MET A 47 -2.44 6.65 21.75
N LEU A 48 -1.78 7.80 21.94
CA LEU A 48 -0.42 8.04 21.46
C LEU A 48 0.66 7.91 22.57
N GLY A 49 0.27 7.41 23.76
CA GLY A 49 1.18 7.17 24.88
C GLY A 49 1.53 8.40 25.69
N TYR A 50 0.77 9.48 25.58
CA TYR A 50 0.96 10.72 26.32
C TYR A 50 -0.13 10.91 27.37
N SER A 51 0.20 11.64 28.44
CA SER A 51 -0.82 12.21 29.30
C SER A 51 -1.32 13.53 28.72
N LEU A 52 -2.57 13.89 28.99
CA LEU A 52 -3.15 15.16 28.52
C LEU A 52 -2.35 16.39 28.97
N ARG A 53 -1.63 16.30 30.09
CA ARG A 53 -0.79 17.40 30.62
C ARG A 53 0.49 17.61 29.82
N GLU A 54 0.94 16.60 29.08
CA GLU A 54 2.15 16.68 28.25
C GLU A 54 1.87 17.28 26.87
N ILE A 55 0.58 17.44 26.52
CA ILE A 55 0.17 17.87 25.18
C ILE A 55 -0.42 19.27 25.26
N GLN A 56 0.24 20.22 24.58
CA GLN A 56 -0.36 21.50 24.18
C GLN A 56 -0.52 21.45 22.67
N LEU A 57 -1.74 21.15 22.19
CA LEU A 57 -1.93 20.83 20.78
C LEU A 57 -2.32 22.08 20.00
N THR A 58 -1.50 22.42 19.03
CA THR A 58 -1.85 23.29 17.92
C THR A 58 -1.95 22.44 16.65
N ILE A 59 -2.60 22.97 15.64
CA ILE A 59 -2.72 22.27 14.36
C ILE A 59 -1.35 21.96 13.72
N ARG A 60 -0.32 22.77 13.99
CA ARG A 60 1.06 22.50 13.54
C ARG A 60 1.65 21.31 14.30
N GLN A 61 1.52 21.28 15.61
CA GLN A 61 2.00 20.15 16.44
C GLN A 61 1.25 18.86 16.14
N TRP A 62 -0.05 18.92 15.80
CA TRP A 62 -0.77 17.74 15.32
C TRP A 62 -0.07 17.12 14.10
N SER A 63 0.35 17.93 13.14
CA SER A 63 1.09 17.44 11.96
C SER A 63 2.39 16.72 12.32
N ASP A 64 3.04 17.08 13.43
CA ASP A 64 4.26 16.41 13.88
C ASP A 64 4.00 14.99 14.42
N PHE A 65 2.81 14.72 14.95
CA PHE A 65 2.38 13.39 15.33
C PHE A 65 2.03 12.50 14.14
N VAL A 66 1.69 13.07 12.98
CA VAL A 66 1.39 12.29 11.76
C VAL A 66 2.70 11.77 11.15
N HIS A 67 2.70 10.50 10.74
CA HIS A 67 3.85 9.91 10.05
C HIS A 67 4.24 10.75 8.81
N PRO A 68 5.54 11.02 8.57
CA PRO A 68 5.97 11.89 7.49
C PRO A 68 5.34 11.61 6.12
N ASP A 69 5.27 10.34 5.74
CA ASP A 69 4.71 9.92 4.45
C ASP A 69 3.20 10.19 4.30
N ASP A 70 2.47 10.26 5.43
CA ASP A 70 1.02 10.38 5.43
C ASP A 70 0.54 11.84 5.58
N ARG A 71 1.45 12.76 5.90
CA ARG A 71 1.13 14.18 6.19
C ARG A 71 0.41 14.87 5.05
N GLU A 72 0.91 14.71 3.84
CA GLU A 72 0.34 15.37 2.66
C GLU A 72 -1.10 14.90 2.40
N MET A 73 -1.33 13.59 2.44
CA MET A 73 -2.64 12.98 2.25
C MET A 73 -3.64 13.43 3.33
N ALA A 74 -3.21 13.48 4.59
CA ALA A 74 -4.02 13.93 5.71
C ALA A 74 -4.44 15.40 5.54
N TRP A 75 -3.50 16.27 5.17
CA TRP A 75 -3.79 17.68 4.89
C TRP A 75 -4.70 17.91 3.69
N GLN A 76 -4.52 17.17 2.61
CA GLN A 76 -5.40 17.24 1.43
C GLN A 76 -6.84 16.90 1.80
N SER A 77 -7.05 15.84 2.59
CA SER A 77 -8.38 15.43 3.05
C SER A 77 -9.03 16.47 3.97
N ILE A 78 -8.28 17.03 4.93
CA ILE A 78 -8.78 18.11 5.80
C ILE A 78 -9.14 19.36 4.98
N ASN A 79 -8.27 19.79 4.08
CA ASN A 79 -8.49 20.97 3.24
C ASN A 79 -9.74 20.83 2.35
N ALA A 80 -10.03 19.63 1.84
CA ALA A 80 -11.24 19.39 1.06
C ALA A 80 -12.52 19.69 1.87
N VAL A 81 -12.53 19.36 3.18
CA VAL A 81 -13.66 19.66 4.07
C VAL A 81 -13.72 21.13 4.44
N LEU A 82 -12.57 21.77 4.71
CA LEU A 82 -12.51 23.20 5.01
C LEU A 82 -13.04 24.05 3.85
N GLN A 83 -12.70 23.67 2.61
CA GLN A 83 -13.15 24.34 1.39
C GLN A 83 -14.60 24.00 1.00
N GLY A 84 -15.23 23.03 1.67
CA GLY A 84 -16.60 22.59 1.35
C GLY A 84 -16.69 21.60 0.18
N ASN A 85 -15.55 21.09 -0.31
CA ASN A 85 -15.48 20.10 -1.38
C ASN A 85 -15.85 18.69 -0.91
N SER A 86 -15.82 18.46 0.41
CA SER A 86 -16.27 17.21 1.05
C SER A 86 -17.08 17.54 2.30
N PRO A 87 -18.16 16.80 2.61
CA PRO A 87 -18.95 17.03 3.82
C PRO A 87 -18.26 16.50 5.10
N ILE A 88 -17.35 15.57 4.97
CA ILE A 88 -16.66 14.90 6.09
C ILE A 88 -15.22 14.57 5.72
N HIS A 89 -14.32 14.71 6.68
CA HIS A 89 -13.01 14.08 6.67
C HIS A 89 -13.17 12.66 7.21
N LYS A 90 -12.68 11.68 6.47
CA LYS A 90 -12.58 10.29 6.91
C LYS A 90 -11.34 9.66 6.28
N LEU A 91 -10.36 9.36 7.11
CA LEU A 91 -9.07 8.87 6.64
C LEU A 91 -8.43 7.94 7.68
N GLU A 92 -7.76 6.90 7.21
CA GLU A 92 -6.88 6.07 8.03
C GLU A 92 -5.44 6.42 7.69
N TYR A 93 -4.66 6.82 8.71
CA TYR A 93 -3.26 7.18 8.56
C TYR A 93 -2.47 6.82 9.80
N ARG A 94 -1.15 6.84 9.66
CA ARG A 94 -0.21 6.49 10.73
C ARG A 94 0.10 7.70 11.60
N MET A 95 0.08 7.51 12.91
CA MET A 95 0.56 8.47 13.89
C MET A 95 1.72 7.90 14.70
N LEU A 96 2.62 8.78 15.12
CA LEU A 96 3.80 8.43 15.91
C LEU A 96 3.43 8.32 17.39
N HIS A 97 3.74 7.19 17.99
CA HIS A 97 3.53 6.95 19.42
C HIS A 97 4.78 7.34 20.21
N LYS A 98 4.62 7.69 21.48
CA LYS A 98 5.69 8.14 22.39
C LYS A 98 6.84 7.14 22.54
N ASP A 99 6.58 5.84 22.40
CA ASP A 99 7.58 4.78 22.45
C ASP A 99 8.42 4.64 21.17
N GLY A 100 8.18 5.47 20.17
CA GLY A 100 8.79 5.40 18.84
C GLY A 100 8.07 4.48 17.86
N GLY A 101 7.03 3.79 18.30
CA GLY A 101 6.18 2.97 17.45
C GLY A 101 5.17 3.78 16.62
N VAL A 102 4.40 3.08 15.81
CA VAL A 102 3.35 3.66 14.96
C VAL A 102 1.99 3.12 15.38
N ARG A 103 0.98 4.00 15.38
CA ARG A 103 -0.43 3.65 15.54
C ARG A 103 -1.20 3.99 14.27
N TRP A 104 -2.06 3.10 13.82
CA TRP A 104 -3.02 3.37 12.77
C TRP A 104 -4.26 4.03 13.36
N ILE A 105 -4.56 5.22 12.90
CA ILE A 105 -5.68 6.01 13.41
C ILE A 105 -6.70 6.20 12.30
N LEU A 106 -7.95 5.86 12.59
CA LEU A 106 -9.10 6.29 11.81
C LEU A 106 -9.54 7.66 12.34
N ASP A 107 -9.33 8.70 11.55
CA ASP A 107 -9.75 10.06 11.85
C ASP A 107 -11.03 10.39 11.08
N GLN A 108 -12.04 10.85 11.81
CA GLN A 108 -13.31 11.29 11.24
C GLN A 108 -13.68 12.65 11.79
N ALA A 109 -13.91 13.63 10.91
CA ALA A 109 -14.18 15.00 11.35
C ALA A 109 -15.08 15.77 10.38
N LYS A 110 -15.67 16.84 10.91
CA LYS A 110 -16.47 17.79 10.12
C LYS A 110 -16.35 19.20 10.65
N VAL A 111 -16.59 20.18 9.77
CA VAL A 111 -16.73 21.58 10.17
C VAL A 111 -18.05 21.74 10.93
N MET A 112 -17.96 22.17 12.18
CA MET A 112 -19.11 22.37 13.07
C MET A 112 -19.68 23.79 12.98
N GLN A 113 -18.84 24.77 12.65
CA GLN A 113 -19.25 26.16 12.60
C GLN A 113 -18.56 26.88 11.43
N ARG A 114 -19.35 27.70 10.73
CA ARG A 114 -18.87 28.63 9.71
C ARG A 114 -19.41 30.05 10.02
N ASP A 115 -18.71 31.05 9.54
CA ASP A 115 -19.20 32.45 9.62
C ASP A 115 -20.30 32.70 8.57
N THR A 116 -20.80 33.95 8.54
CA THR A 116 -21.84 34.40 7.60
C THR A 116 -21.40 34.41 6.13
N GLN A 117 -20.08 34.28 5.87
CA GLN A 117 -19.48 34.19 4.53
C GLN A 117 -19.13 32.77 4.14
N GLY A 118 -19.45 31.77 5.00
CA GLY A 118 -19.14 30.36 4.78
C GLY A 118 -17.73 29.94 5.16
N LYS A 119 -16.90 30.81 5.73
CA LYS A 119 -15.55 30.51 6.18
C LYS A 119 -15.61 29.61 7.42
N PRO A 120 -14.85 28.49 7.47
CA PRO A 120 -14.86 27.58 8.61
C PRO A 120 -14.22 28.24 9.84
N LEU A 121 -14.90 28.11 10.99
CA LEU A 121 -14.45 28.63 12.28
C LEU A 121 -14.05 27.53 13.26
N ARG A 122 -14.71 26.39 13.21
CA ARG A 122 -14.51 25.27 14.16
C ARG A 122 -14.69 23.93 13.46
N MET A 123 -13.79 23.00 13.71
CA MET A 123 -13.83 21.63 13.21
C MET A 123 -13.64 20.67 14.39
N CYS A 124 -14.46 19.63 14.48
CA CYS A 124 -14.35 18.61 15.51
C CYS A 124 -14.30 17.23 14.88
N GLY A 125 -13.61 16.33 15.56
CA GLY A 125 -13.47 14.98 15.08
C GLY A 125 -13.15 13.96 16.17
N THR A 126 -13.09 12.72 15.73
CA THR A 126 -12.74 11.57 16.58
C THR A 126 -11.61 10.77 15.95
N HIS A 127 -10.72 10.30 16.79
CA HIS A 127 -9.70 9.31 16.48
C HIS A 127 -10.08 7.96 17.09
N ALA A 128 -10.01 6.90 16.31
CA ALA A 128 -10.07 5.53 16.79
C ALA A 128 -8.74 4.83 16.46
N ASP A 129 -8.15 4.15 17.44
CA ASP A 129 -7.00 3.28 17.20
C ASP A 129 -7.47 2.02 16.49
N VAL A 130 -7.04 1.84 15.25
CA VAL A 130 -7.35 0.68 14.41
C VAL A 130 -6.12 -0.18 14.15
N THR A 131 -5.08 -0.04 14.98
CA THR A 131 -3.79 -0.73 14.82
C THR A 131 -3.96 -2.25 14.88
N GLU A 132 -4.71 -2.76 15.86
CA GLU A 132 -4.96 -4.20 15.97
C GLU A 132 -5.69 -4.74 14.74
N ARG A 133 -6.74 -4.04 14.27
CA ARG A 133 -7.46 -4.42 13.05
C ARG A 133 -6.52 -4.44 11.84
N LYS A 134 -5.67 -3.42 11.65
CA LYS A 134 -4.68 -3.38 10.56
C LYS A 134 -3.66 -4.51 10.65
N LEU A 135 -3.18 -4.82 11.84
CA LEU A 135 -2.25 -5.94 12.06
C LEU A 135 -2.89 -7.29 11.75
N LEU A 136 -4.16 -7.49 12.15
CA LEU A 136 -4.91 -8.69 11.82
C LEU A 136 -5.17 -8.81 10.31
N GLU A 137 -5.59 -7.73 9.64
CA GLU A 137 -5.75 -7.68 8.19
C GLU A 137 -4.45 -8.06 7.47
N GLN A 138 -3.32 -7.50 7.91
CA GLN A 138 -1.99 -7.82 7.38
C GLN A 138 -1.59 -9.28 7.66
N ALA A 139 -1.87 -9.79 8.86
CA ALA A 139 -1.55 -11.18 9.23
C ALA A 139 -2.34 -12.17 8.38
N VAL A 140 -3.64 -11.92 8.13
CA VAL A 140 -4.47 -12.73 7.22
C VAL A 140 -3.90 -12.69 5.80
N THR A 141 -3.50 -11.52 5.32
CA THR A 141 -2.88 -11.36 4.00
C THR A 141 -1.55 -12.10 3.90
N ARG A 142 -0.75 -12.10 4.98
CA ARG A 142 0.51 -12.85 5.06
C ARG A 142 0.33 -14.36 5.10
N GLN A 143 -0.73 -14.85 5.76
CA GLN A 143 -1.05 -16.29 5.79
C GLN A 143 -1.52 -16.83 4.43
N ALA A 144 -2.11 -15.98 3.58
CA ALA A 144 -2.38 -16.33 2.19
C ALA A 144 -1.05 -16.29 1.41
N GLN A 145 -0.46 -17.44 1.10
CA GLN A 145 0.80 -17.55 0.35
C GLN A 145 0.63 -17.30 -1.15
N ILE A 146 -0.59 -17.41 -1.62
CA ILE A 146 -0.95 -17.48 -3.04
C ILE A 146 -1.79 -16.25 -3.42
N ASP A 147 -1.51 -15.68 -4.57
CA ASP A 147 -2.38 -14.70 -5.21
C ASP A 147 -3.68 -15.36 -5.65
N TYR A 148 -4.80 -14.89 -5.16
CA TYR A 148 -6.12 -15.52 -5.35
C TYR A 148 -6.58 -15.54 -6.83
N LEU A 149 -6.10 -14.60 -7.65
CA LEU A 149 -6.49 -14.48 -9.05
C LEU A 149 -5.70 -15.43 -9.94
N THR A 150 -4.39 -15.49 -9.75
CA THR A 150 -3.44 -16.15 -10.65
C THR A 150 -2.94 -17.50 -10.14
N GLY A 151 -3.09 -17.79 -8.84
CA GLY A 151 -2.64 -19.05 -8.23
C GLY A 151 -1.13 -19.18 -8.08
N VAL A 152 -0.34 -18.13 -8.36
CA VAL A 152 1.10 -18.06 -8.10
C VAL A 152 1.37 -17.48 -6.71
N PHE A 153 2.61 -17.45 -6.26
CA PHE A 153 2.92 -16.82 -4.99
C PHE A 153 2.52 -15.36 -5.00
N ASN A 154 1.98 -14.87 -3.87
CA ASN A 154 1.75 -13.46 -3.68
C ASN A 154 3.08 -12.75 -3.39
N ARG A 155 3.08 -11.42 -3.41
CA ARG A 155 4.25 -10.58 -3.14
C ARG A 155 4.97 -10.98 -1.85
N TRP A 156 4.21 -11.20 -0.78
CA TRP A 156 4.77 -11.52 0.54
C TRP A 156 5.57 -12.82 0.50
N HIS A 157 4.95 -13.88 0.02
CA HIS A 157 5.58 -15.21 0.01
C HIS A 157 6.73 -15.29 -1.00
N PHE A 158 6.61 -14.59 -2.14
CA PHE A 158 7.71 -14.44 -3.08
C PHE A 158 8.93 -13.81 -2.40
N MET A 159 8.76 -12.68 -1.70
CA MET A 159 9.85 -11.99 -1.01
C MET A 159 10.48 -12.85 0.10
N GLU A 160 9.66 -13.53 0.91
CA GLU A 160 10.15 -14.47 1.93
C GLU A 160 11.05 -15.56 1.32
N LYS A 161 10.64 -16.15 0.21
CA LYS A 161 11.43 -17.15 -0.53
C LYS A 161 12.68 -16.55 -1.14
N ALA A 162 12.58 -15.35 -1.70
CA ALA A 162 13.69 -14.66 -2.34
C ALA A 162 14.80 -14.32 -1.35
N GLU A 163 14.45 -13.85 -0.14
CA GLU A 163 15.41 -13.61 0.94
C GLU A 163 16.13 -14.89 1.38
N LEU A 164 15.39 -16.00 1.49
CA LEU A 164 15.97 -17.30 1.85
C LEU A 164 16.96 -17.79 0.80
N GLU A 165 16.61 -17.74 -0.47
CA GLU A 165 17.49 -18.19 -1.57
C GLU A 165 18.70 -17.25 -1.75
N PHE A 166 18.51 -15.92 -1.57
CA PHE A 166 19.62 -14.97 -1.55
C PHE A 166 20.62 -15.30 -0.44
N GLY A 167 20.14 -15.54 0.79
CA GLY A 167 21.00 -15.94 1.90
C GLY A 167 21.72 -17.28 1.67
N ARG A 168 21.10 -18.22 0.94
CA ARG A 168 21.73 -19.47 0.50
C ARG A 168 22.81 -19.21 -0.55
N ALA A 169 22.51 -18.42 -1.58
CA ALA A 169 23.44 -18.09 -2.64
C ALA A 169 24.71 -17.41 -2.09
N VAL A 170 24.54 -16.44 -1.18
CA VAL A 170 25.68 -15.79 -0.49
C VAL A 170 26.50 -16.80 0.31
N ARG A 171 25.85 -17.70 1.05
CA ARG A 171 26.56 -18.68 1.90
C ARG A 171 27.38 -19.71 1.14
N TYR A 172 26.84 -20.17 0.01
CA TYR A 172 27.44 -21.29 -0.74
C TYR A 172 28.17 -20.83 -2.00
N GLY A 173 28.12 -19.53 -2.35
CA GLY A 173 28.71 -18.97 -3.56
C GLY A 173 28.00 -19.43 -4.83
N ASN A 174 26.69 -19.68 -4.74
CA ASN A 174 25.87 -20.10 -5.87
C ASN A 174 25.39 -18.88 -6.67
N GLU A 175 25.13 -19.09 -7.96
CA GLU A 175 24.49 -18.11 -8.81
C GLU A 175 23.01 -17.91 -8.45
N LEU A 176 22.54 -16.69 -8.58
CA LEU A 176 21.14 -16.36 -8.36
C LEU A 176 20.72 -15.23 -9.31
N SER A 177 19.66 -15.45 -10.05
CA SER A 177 19.12 -14.44 -10.97
C SER A 177 17.67 -14.12 -10.68
N VAL A 178 17.26 -12.92 -11.06
CA VAL A 178 15.90 -12.39 -10.91
C VAL A 178 15.39 -11.88 -12.25
N LEU A 179 14.14 -12.17 -12.54
CA LEU A 179 13.40 -11.56 -13.63
C LEU A 179 12.26 -10.71 -13.07
N MET A 180 12.14 -9.47 -13.56
CA MET A 180 10.95 -8.63 -13.37
C MET A 180 10.19 -8.58 -14.67
N MET A 181 8.87 -8.82 -14.61
CA MET A 181 7.99 -8.88 -15.80
C MET A 181 6.77 -8.00 -15.61
N ASP A 182 6.34 -7.39 -16.71
CA ASP A 182 5.12 -6.58 -16.72
C ASP A 182 4.40 -6.76 -18.06
N ILE A 183 3.07 -6.85 -18.01
CA ILE A 183 2.25 -7.02 -19.20
C ILE A 183 2.17 -5.72 -19.99
N ASP A 184 2.60 -5.78 -21.24
CA ASP A 184 2.60 -4.61 -22.11
C ASP A 184 1.17 -4.10 -22.37
N PHE A 185 0.99 -2.78 -22.20
CA PHE A 185 -0.29 -2.11 -22.44
C PHE A 185 -1.48 -2.65 -21.62
N PHE A 186 -1.25 -3.22 -20.44
CA PHE A 186 -2.31 -3.84 -19.64
C PHE A 186 -3.47 -2.89 -19.33
N LYS A 187 -3.18 -1.63 -19.02
CA LYS A 187 -4.21 -0.61 -18.84
C LYS A 187 -5.09 -0.46 -20.09
N HIS A 188 -4.49 -0.44 -21.28
CA HIS A 188 -5.24 -0.36 -22.53
C HIS A 188 -6.13 -1.59 -22.76
N ILE A 189 -5.66 -2.79 -22.40
CA ILE A 189 -6.46 -4.02 -22.44
C ILE A 189 -7.69 -3.87 -21.54
N ASN A 190 -7.53 -3.38 -20.32
CA ASN A 190 -8.62 -3.12 -19.39
C ASN A 190 -9.61 -2.07 -19.92
N ASP A 191 -9.09 -0.96 -20.45
CA ASP A 191 -9.90 0.14 -20.97
C ASP A 191 -10.73 -0.27 -22.19
N CYS A 192 -10.18 -1.13 -23.08
CA CYS A 192 -10.85 -1.59 -24.30
C CYS A 192 -11.78 -2.79 -24.09
N HIS A 193 -11.42 -3.73 -23.21
CA HIS A 193 -12.10 -5.03 -23.09
C HIS A 193 -12.70 -5.29 -21.71
N GLY A 194 -12.48 -4.38 -20.75
CA GLY A 194 -12.95 -4.48 -19.38
C GLY A 194 -12.05 -5.34 -18.48
N HIS A 195 -12.15 -5.12 -17.17
CA HIS A 195 -11.31 -5.77 -16.15
C HIS A 195 -11.38 -7.30 -16.17
N LYS A 196 -12.53 -7.87 -16.55
CA LYS A 196 -12.68 -9.34 -16.63
C LYS A 196 -11.75 -9.96 -17.69
N VAL A 197 -11.51 -9.27 -18.80
CA VAL A 197 -10.55 -9.70 -19.82
C VAL A 197 -9.13 -9.52 -19.31
N GLY A 198 -8.83 -8.40 -18.63
CA GLY A 198 -7.55 -8.19 -17.94
C GLY A 198 -7.23 -9.30 -16.93
N ASP A 199 -8.21 -9.71 -16.12
CA ASP A 199 -8.07 -10.83 -15.19
C ASP A 199 -7.73 -12.14 -15.92
N ASN A 200 -8.35 -12.39 -17.09
CA ASN A 200 -8.03 -13.58 -17.89
C ASN A 200 -6.62 -13.50 -18.49
N VAL A 201 -6.15 -12.32 -18.87
CA VAL A 201 -4.78 -12.10 -19.33
C VAL A 201 -3.77 -12.40 -18.21
N LEU A 202 -4.01 -11.91 -16.98
CA LEU A 202 -3.18 -12.20 -15.81
C LEU A 202 -3.12 -13.71 -15.51
N LYS A 203 -4.26 -14.40 -15.55
CA LYS A 203 -4.33 -15.86 -15.37
C LYS A 203 -3.57 -16.59 -16.47
N LYS A 204 -3.72 -16.15 -17.72
CA LYS A 204 -3.05 -16.80 -18.87
C LYS A 204 -1.54 -16.62 -18.81
N LEU A 205 -1.06 -15.43 -18.44
CA LEU A 205 0.38 -15.22 -18.21
C LEU A 205 0.90 -16.18 -17.12
N ALA A 206 0.21 -16.25 -15.99
CA ALA A 206 0.60 -17.13 -14.88
C ALA A 206 0.67 -18.59 -15.29
N GLU A 207 -0.34 -19.08 -16.03
CA GLU A 207 -0.39 -20.44 -16.57
C GLU A 207 0.82 -20.72 -17.49
N VAL A 208 1.09 -19.85 -18.45
CA VAL A 208 2.20 -19.99 -19.41
C VAL A 208 3.55 -19.98 -18.69
N CYS A 209 3.73 -19.08 -17.73
CA CYS A 209 4.97 -19.02 -16.96
C CYS A 209 5.18 -20.30 -16.13
N GLN A 210 4.16 -20.78 -15.42
CA GLN A 210 4.25 -22.02 -14.64
C GLN A 210 4.58 -23.25 -15.51
N GLN A 211 4.10 -23.30 -16.76
CA GLN A 211 4.43 -24.40 -17.68
C GLN A 211 5.86 -24.32 -18.23
N THR A 212 6.44 -23.11 -18.24
CA THR A 212 7.78 -22.85 -18.81
C THR A 212 8.90 -22.94 -17.79
N LEU A 213 8.59 -22.61 -16.53
CA LEU A 213 9.52 -22.58 -15.41
C LEU A 213 9.75 -23.97 -14.81
N ARG A 214 10.91 -24.13 -14.15
CA ARG A 214 11.24 -25.37 -13.41
C ARG A 214 10.55 -25.36 -12.04
N ALA A 215 10.41 -26.55 -11.45
CA ALA A 215 9.83 -26.69 -10.10
C ALA A 215 10.62 -25.99 -8.98
N VAL A 216 11.92 -25.72 -9.20
CA VAL A 216 12.79 -25.01 -8.26
C VAL A 216 12.73 -23.49 -8.42
N ASP A 217 12.23 -23.01 -9.57
CA ASP A 217 12.08 -21.58 -9.82
C ASP A 217 10.92 -21.04 -8.98
N ILE A 218 11.10 -19.85 -8.42
CA ILE A 218 10.11 -19.22 -7.54
C ILE A 218 9.43 -18.13 -8.36
N PHE A 219 8.10 -18.27 -8.55
CA PHE A 219 7.31 -17.38 -9.36
C PHE A 219 6.18 -16.72 -8.56
N GLY A 220 6.10 -15.39 -8.62
CA GLY A 220 5.13 -14.64 -7.86
C GLY A 220 4.59 -13.43 -8.60
N ARG A 221 3.41 -12.96 -8.16
CA ARG A 221 2.80 -11.70 -8.57
C ARG A 221 3.06 -10.64 -7.51
N LEU A 222 3.72 -9.55 -7.91
CA LEU A 222 4.10 -8.48 -6.97
C LEU A 222 2.98 -7.44 -6.79
N GLY A 223 2.12 -7.28 -7.78
CA GLY A 223 0.96 -6.38 -7.73
C GLY A 223 0.50 -5.98 -9.13
N GLY A 224 -0.76 -5.59 -9.30
CA GLY A 224 -1.26 -5.16 -10.60
C GLY A 224 -0.97 -6.16 -11.73
N GLU A 225 -0.18 -5.73 -12.71
CA GLU A 225 0.31 -6.51 -13.85
C GLU A 225 1.77 -6.98 -13.71
N GLU A 226 2.38 -6.77 -12.55
CA GLU A 226 3.79 -7.06 -12.28
C GLU A 226 4.00 -8.45 -11.69
N PHE A 227 4.95 -9.19 -12.27
CA PHE A 227 5.35 -10.52 -11.83
C PHE A 227 6.88 -10.58 -11.68
N ALA A 228 7.33 -11.49 -10.82
CA ALA A 228 8.75 -11.76 -10.65
C ALA A 228 9.05 -13.26 -10.66
N VAL A 229 10.22 -13.61 -11.16
CA VAL A 229 10.79 -14.97 -11.10
C VAL A 229 12.15 -14.89 -10.44
N LEU A 230 12.38 -15.76 -9.47
CA LEU A 230 13.71 -16.01 -8.92
C LEU A 230 14.21 -17.35 -9.47
N LEU A 231 15.44 -17.36 -9.97
CA LEU A 231 16.10 -18.48 -10.61
C LEU A 231 17.32 -18.90 -9.78
N PRO A 232 17.18 -19.84 -8.83
CA PRO A 232 18.31 -20.39 -8.11
C PRO A 232 19.29 -21.12 -9.04
N ASP A 233 20.58 -21.12 -8.68
CA ASP A 233 21.65 -21.79 -9.41
C ASP A 233 21.68 -21.46 -10.92
N THR A 234 21.43 -20.18 -11.24
CA THR A 234 21.29 -19.72 -12.63
C THR A 234 22.06 -18.41 -12.84
N ASP A 235 23.02 -18.43 -13.73
CA ASP A 235 23.80 -17.26 -14.12
C ASP A 235 23.02 -16.31 -15.03
N ILE A 236 23.58 -15.13 -15.30
CA ILE A 236 22.93 -14.08 -16.10
C ILE A 236 22.61 -14.52 -17.53
N GLY A 237 23.48 -15.34 -18.16
CA GLY A 237 23.30 -15.83 -19.52
C GLY A 237 22.12 -16.81 -19.60
N ALA A 238 22.11 -17.80 -18.71
CA ALA A 238 21.02 -18.76 -18.62
C ALA A 238 19.70 -18.09 -18.20
N ALA A 239 19.75 -17.08 -17.32
CA ALA A 239 18.56 -16.29 -16.94
C ALA A 239 17.98 -15.52 -18.11
N ALA A 240 18.83 -14.92 -18.96
CA ALA A 240 18.38 -14.23 -20.19
C ALA A 240 17.72 -15.20 -21.18
N GLU A 241 18.23 -16.45 -21.31
CA GLU A 241 17.59 -17.48 -22.12
C GLU A 241 16.23 -17.90 -21.57
N VAL A 242 16.09 -18.04 -20.26
CA VAL A 242 14.80 -18.30 -19.59
C VAL A 242 13.83 -17.15 -19.83
N ALA A 243 14.28 -15.90 -19.70
CA ALA A 243 13.47 -14.72 -19.93
C ALA A 243 12.95 -14.65 -21.38
N GLU A 244 13.82 -14.92 -22.36
CA GLU A 244 13.42 -14.91 -23.77
C GLU A 244 12.39 -16.02 -24.09
N ARG A 245 12.59 -17.22 -23.54
CA ARG A 245 11.64 -18.32 -23.68
C ARG A 245 10.27 -17.96 -23.06
N LEU A 246 10.25 -17.30 -21.91
CA LEU A 246 9.02 -16.79 -21.29
C LEU A 246 8.35 -15.73 -22.16
N ARG A 247 9.11 -14.74 -22.64
CA ARG A 247 8.62 -13.69 -23.53
C ARG A 247 7.94 -14.26 -24.78
N GLU A 248 8.63 -15.21 -25.45
CA GLU A 248 8.08 -15.87 -26.64
C GLU A 248 6.80 -16.67 -26.32
N ALA A 249 6.80 -17.45 -25.26
CA ALA A 249 5.63 -18.22 -24.84
C ALA A 249 4.43 -17.32 -24.54
N ILE A 250 4.66 -16.18 -23.84
CA ILE A 250 3.63 -15.18 -23.54
C ILE A 250 3.11 -14.54 -24.84
N ALA A 251 3.98 -14.14 -25.78
CA ALA A 251 3.60 -13.49 -27.03
C ALA A 251 2.76 -14.43 -27.94
N HIS A 252 2.90 -15.74 -27.80
CA HIS A 252 2.07 -16.73 -28.49
C HIS A 252 0.77 -17.07 -27.76
N ALA A 253 0.63 -16.66 -26.50
CA ALA A 253 -0.55 -16.93 -25.70
C ALA A 253 -1.77 -16.14 -26.21
N GLN A 254 -2.94 -16.73 -26.07
CA GLN A 254 -4.19 -16.14 -26.52
C GLN A 254 -5.26 -16.22 -25.42
N VAL A 255 -6.07 -15.19 -25.34
CA VAL A 255 -7.21 -15.09 -24.43
C VAL A 255 -8.48 -14.88 -25.26
N PRO A 256 -9.54 -15.68 -25.06
CA PRO A 256 -10.77 -15.53 -25.82
C PRO A 256 -11.52 -14.26 -25.40
N LEU A 257 -12.00 -13.52 -26.39
CA LEU A 257 -12.88 -12.38 -26.24
C LEU A 257 -14.35 -12.75 -26.53
N ALA A 258 -15.27 -11.90 -26.10
CA ALA A 258 -16.68 -12.00 -26.49
C ALA A 258 -16.79 -11.91 -28.01
N GLY A 259 -17.51 -12.84 -28.66
CA GLY A 259 -17.66 -12.89 -30.11
C GLY A 259 -16.66 -13.81 -30.83
N GLY A 260 -15.86 -14.60 -30.11
CA GLY A 260 -14.98 -15.62 -30.69
C GLY A 260 -13.63 -15.11 -31.21
N GLN A 261 -13.33 -13.84 -31.04
CA GLN A 261 -12.00 -13.29 -31.32
C GLN A 261 -11.01 -13.69 -30.22
N MET A 262 -9.71 -13.74 -30.59
CA MET A 262 -8.64 -14.04 -29.68
C MET A 262 -7.75 -12.81 -29.46
N LEU A 263 -7.52 -12.44 -28.24
CA LEU A 263 -6.59 -11.38 -27.84
C LEU A 263 -5.20 -11.98 -27.67
N GLN A 264 -4.22 -11.46 -28.38
CA GLN A 264 -2.79 -11.68 -28.10
C GLN A 264 -2.27 -10.55 -27.22
N PHE A 265 -1.31 -10.84 -26.38
CA PHE A 265 -0.65 -9.87 -25.51
C PHE A 265 0.84 -10.20 -25.41
N SER A 266 1.62 -9.26 -24.91
CA SER A 266 3.05 -9.46 -24.69
C SER A 266 3.44 -8.98 -23.29
N ALA A 267 4.67 -9.30 -22.90
CA ALA A 267 5.28 -8.81 -21.68
C ALA A 267 6.70 -8.34 -21.97
N SER A 268 7.12 -7.31 -21.25
CA SER A 268 8.50 -6.88 -21.19
C SER A 268 9.16 -7.48 -19.96
N ILE A 269 10.45 -7.82 -20.06
CA ILE A 269 11.17 -8.53 -19.00
C ILE A 269 12.53 -7.87 -18.77
N GLY A 270 12.83 -7.56 -17.51
CA GLY A 270 14.15 -7.15 -17.03
C GLY A 270 14.82 -8.30 -16.28
N VAL A 271 16.09 -8.49 -16.47
CA VAL A 271 16.90 -9.57 -15.88
C VAL A 271 18.05 -8.99 -15.10
N SER A 272 18.31 -9.52 -13.92
CA SER A 272 19.51 -9.24 -13.15
C SER A 272 20.07 -10.53 -12.55
N SER A 273 21.35 -10.53 -12.21
CA SER A 273 22.01 -11.62 -11.51
C SER A 273 22.84 -11.09 -10.35
N MET A 274 22.91 -11.88 -9.29
CA MET A 274 23.66 -11.55 -8.09
C MET A 274 25.14 -11.31 -8.41
N SER A 275 25.70 -10.25 -7.86
CA SER A 275 27.12 -9.97 -7.87
C SER A 275 27.70 -9.95 -6.46
N SER A 276 29.02 -9.93 -6.36
CA SER A 276 29.69 -9.86 -5.06
C SER A 276 29.48 -8.53 -4.30
N CYS A 277 28.86 -7.55 -4.95
CA CYS A 277 28.60 -6.23 -4.39
C CYS A 277 27.16 -6.08 -3.87
N ASP A 278 26.30 -7.11 -4.03
CA ASP A 278 24.93 -7.03 -3.59
C ASP A 278 24.79 -7.32 -2.10
N ASP A 279 24.21 -6.38 -1.37
CA ASP A 279 23.98 -6.52 0.07
C ASP A 279 22.67 -7.25 0.40
N ASN A 280 21.70 -7.24 -0.52
CA ASN A 280 20.36 -7.81 -0.32
C ASN A 280 19.64 -8.09 -1.64
N ILE A 281 18.53 -8.82 -1.54
CA ILE A 281 17.68 -9.17 -2.68
C ILE A 281 16.98 -7.97 -3.32
N ASP A 282 16.70 -6.91 -2.55
CA ASP A 282 16.05 -5.71 -3.07
C ASP A 282 16.90 -5.01 -4.13
N MET A 283 18.23 -5.10 -4.00
CA MET A 283 19.15 -4.55 -5.00
C MET A 283 19.05 -5.27 -6.33
N LEU A 284 18.97 -6.61 -6.31
CA LEU A 284 18.73 -7.41 -7.52
C LEU A 284 17.40 -7.06 -8.17
N LEU A 285 16.36 -6.99 -7.38
CA LEU A 285 15.01 -6.62 -7.86
C LEU A 285 15.02 -5.23 -8.48
N HIS A 286 15.70 -4.26 -7.87
CA HIS A 286 15.80 -2.91 -8.40
C HIS A 286 16.55 -2.84 -9.75
N ILE A 287 17.64 -3.61 -9.90
CA ILE A 287 18.37 -3.68 -11.15
C ILE A 287 17.50 -4.32 -12.26
N ALA A 288 16.80 -5.40 -11.93
CA ALA A 288 15.86 -6.05 -12.85
C ALA A 288 14.71 -5.11 -13.24
N ASP A 289 14.17 -4.31 -12.30
CA ASP A 289 13.13 -3.32 -12.56
C ASP A 289 13.62 -2.20 -13.47
N THR A 290 14.84 -1.72 -13.26
CA THR A 290 15.47 -0.73 -14.15
C THR A 290 15.60 -1.29 -15.56
N ALA A 291 16.05 -2.54 -15.72
CA ALA A 291 16.13 -3.21 -17.02
C ALA A 291 14.74 -3.42 -17.66
N LEU A 292 13.73 -3.74 -16.86
CA LEU A 292 12.34 -3.81 -17.32
C LEU A 292 11.84 -2.47 -17.86
N TYR A 293 12.14 -1.38 -17.15
CA TYR A 293 11.82 -0.04 -17.62
C TYR A 293 12.47 0.29 -18.97
N GLU A 294 13.75 -0.11 -19.17
CA GLU A 294 14.44 0.01 -20.46
C GLU A 294 13.78 -0.83 -21.57
N ALA A 295 13.34 -2.06 -21.25
CA ALA A 295 12.61 -2.92 -22.18
C ALA A 295 11.30 -2.26 -22.64
N LYS A 296 10.55 -1.68 -21.73
CA LYS A 296 9.32 -0.93 -22.03
C LYS A 296 9.57 0.28 -22.92
N ASN A 297 10.66 1.02 -22.69
CA ASN A 297 11.01 2.20 -23.50
C ASN A 297 11.61 1.87 -24.87
N SER A 298 12.18 0.68 -25.04
CA SER A 298 12.81 0.22 -26.31
C SER A 298 11.82 -0.42 -27.28
N GLY A 299 10.52 -0.29 -27.07
CA GLY A 299 9.50 -0.84 -27.96
C GLY A 299 8.67 -1.98 -27.38
N ARG A 300 8.90 -2.34 -26.10
CA ARG A 300 8.21 -3.43 -25.39
C ARG A 300 8.48 -4.81 -26.00
N ASN A 301 7.74 -5.85 -25.50
CA ASN A 301 7.90 -7.23 -25.96
C ASN A 301 9.36 -7.63 -26.14
N SER A 302 10.18 -7.35 -25.15
CA SER A 302 11.64 -7.53 -25.22
C SER A 302 12.22 -7.86 -23.84
N VAL A 303 13.39 -8.47 -23.85
CA VAL A 303 14.22 -8.74 -22.68
C VAL A 303 15.34 -7.72 -22.61
N ARG A 304 15.64 -7.21 -21.42
CA ARG A 304 16.82 -6.41 -21.12
C ARG A 304 17.55 -6.97 -19.92
N VAL A 305 18.88 -6.97 -20.00
CA VAL A 305 19.75 -7.39 -18.90
C VAL A 305 20.27 -6.14 -18.22
N GLY A 306 20.04 -6.04 -16.91
CA GLY A 306 20.57 -4.99 -16.05
C GLY A 306 21.98 -5.33 -15.59
N PHE A 307 22.81 -4.33 -15.46
CA PHE A 307 24.17 -4.42 -14.94
C PHE A 307 24.33 -3.50 -13.73
N HIS A 308 25.25 -3.86 -12.83
CA HIS A 308 25.62 -3.10 -11.63
C HIS A 308 26.40 -1.82 -11.98
#